data_c18565c2de7e7762099fc8ad2dff6f8b
#
_entry.id   c18565c2de7e7762099fc8ad2dff6f8b
#
_cell.length_a   1.000
_cell.length_b   1.000
_cell.length_c   1.000
_cell.angle_alpha   90.00
_cell.angle_beta   90.00
_cell.angle_gamma   90.00
#
_symmetry.space_group_name_H-M   'P 1'
#
loop_
_entity.id
_entity.type
_entity.pdbx_description
1 polymer ?
#
loop_
_entity_poly.entity_id
_entity_poly.type
_entity_poly.pdbx_seq_one_letter_code
_entity_poly.pdbx_strand_id
1 'polypeptide(L)'
;AGFAESQVDGPFFAWAPLLGGLACTWLCVALAAYLSLSKNNFFTKIVASIAVISASHAIGLVSFTQPIGRPIDLSLIQGNFAQTIKFDPSHISQQIEYYYDAIKKSKSSLIIAPETAIPVQPTRFDPLFENLKPKNHSQNIILGTIGMSPNGQLSNSAIGLKSKGDSYQYDKSHLVPFGEFVPWGAQWFVDLFKVPLGNFYRGSDKQAPFIINQ
;
A
#
# COMPACT_ATOMS: atom_id res chain seq x y z
N ALA A 1 -3.86 13.27 0.64
CA ALA A 1 -2.95 13.50 -0.49
C ALA A 1 -2.21 14.83 -0.28
N GLY A 2 -0.93 14.85 -0.56
CA GLY A 2 -0.08 16.04 -0.47
C GLY A 2 0.55 16.34 -1.82
N PHE A 3 1.32 17.42 -1.91
CA PHE A 3 2.04 17.72 -3.16
C PHE A 3 3.24 16.79 -3.39
N ALA A 4 3.59 15.93 -2.41
CA ALA A 4 4.67 14.96 -2.54
C ALA A 4 4.44 13.98 -3.71
N GLU A 5 3.20 13.53 -3.90
CA GLU A 5 2.84 12.58 -4.95
C GLU A 5 3.06 13.14 -6.35
N SER A 6 2.95 14.48 -6.52
CA SER A 6 3.28 15.15 -7.78
C SER A 6 4.77 15.23 -8.04
N GLN A 7 5.61 14.91 -7.05
CA GLN A 7 7.07 15.02 -7.12
C GLN A 7 7.78 13.70 -7.39
N VAL A 8 7.06 12.61 -7.67
CA VAL A 8 7.68 11.30 -7.95
C VAL A 8 8.74 11.38 -9.06
N ASP A 9 8.46 12.16 -10.10
CA ASP A 9 9.42 12.49 -11.17
C ASP A 9 9.82 13.98 -11.15
N GLY A 10 9.51 14.66 -10.06
CA GLY A 10 9.73 16.10 -9.90
C GLY A 10 11.05 16.44 -9.21
N PRO A 11 11.39 17.73 -9.18
CA PRO A 11 12.69 18.19 -8.67
C PRO A 11 12.91 17.92 -7.16
N PHE A 12 11.87 17.70 -6.39
CA PHE A 12 11.97 17.48 -4.94
C PHE A 12 11.91 16.01 -4.51
N PHE A 13 11.81 15.08 -5.45
CA PHE A 13 11.79 13.64 -5.15
C PHE A 13 13.00 13.19 -4.32
N ALA A 14 14.18 13.75 -4.59
CA ALA A 14 15.43 13.39 -3.91
C ALA A 14 15.42 13.63 -2.38
N TRP A 15 14.49 14.40 -1.86
CA TRP A 15 14.34 14.63 -0.42
C TRP A 15 13.52 13.55 0.28
N ALA A 16 12.72 12.77 -0.47
CA ALA A 16 11.86 11.75 0.11
C ALA A 16 12.62 10.67 0.92
N PRO A 17 13.78 10.15 0.47
CA PRO A 17 14.56 9.18 1.24
C PRO A 17 15.11 9.75 2.57
N LEU A 18 15.32 11.06 2.66
CA LEU A 18 15.92 11.71 3.83
C LEU A 18 14.85 12.16 4.85
N LEU A 19 13.78 12.79 4.36
CA LEU A 19 12.83 13.53 5.19
C LEU A 19 11.37 13.11 4.96
N GLY A 20 11.14 12.10 4.11
CA GLY A 20 9.81 11.62 3.78
C GLY A 20 9.01 12.51 2.81
N GLY A 21 7.86 12.03 2.37
CA GLY A 21 7.00 12.74 1.42
C GLY A 21 6.47 14.09 1.96
N LEU A 22 6.30 14.24 3.28
CA LEU A 22 5.87 15.49 3.87
C LEU A 22 6.89 16.62 3.60
N ALA A 23 8.19 16.33 3.63
CA ALA A 23 9.21 17.33 3.32
C ALA A 23 9.14 17.78 1.86
N CYS A 24 8.86 16.89 0.92
CA CYS A 24 8.62 17.24 -0.48
C CYS A 24 7.44 18.21 -0.61
N THR A 25 6.34 17.93 0.10
CA THR A 25 5.18 18.83 0.16
C THR A 25 5.57 20.21 0.72
N TRP A 26 6.32 20.25 1.83
CA TRP A 26 6.79 21.48 2.45
C TRP A 26 7.69 22.29 1.51
N LEU A 27 8.61 21.66 0.81
CA LEU A 27 9.49 22.32 -0.17
C LEU A 27 8.69 22.95 -1.32
N CYS A 28 7.68 22.23 -1.85
CA CYS A 28 6.80 22.78 -2.87
C CYS A 28 6.07 24.04 -2.37
N VAL A 29 5.45 23.95 -1.18
CA VAL A 29 4.70 25.05 -0.59
C VAL A 29 5.62 26.23 -0.23
N ALA A 30 6.78 25.96 0.37
CA ALA A 30 7.74 26.98 0.75
C ALA A 30 8.27 27.75 -0.46
N LEU A 31 8.62 27.05 -1.54
CA LEU A 31 9.06 27.68 -2.78
C LEU A 31 7.95 28.51 -3.41
N ALA A 32 6.73 28.00 -3.48
CA ALA A 32 5.58 28.73 -4.01
C ALA A 32 5.27 29.99 -3.17
N ALA A 33 5.31 29.87 -1.84
CA ALA A 33 5.12 31.00 -0.93
C ALA A 33 6.24 32.04 -1.09
N TYR A 34 7.48 31.62 -1.20
CA TYR A 34 8.60 32.53 -1.46
C TYR A 34 8.42 33.29 -2.77
N LEU A 35 8.07 32.60 -3.86
CA LEU A 35 7.85 33.23 -5.17
C LEU A 35 6.69 34.23 -5.14
N SER A 36 5.63 33.93 -4.42
CA SER A 36 4.42 34.76 -4.32
C SER A 36 4.59 35.95 -3.35
N LEU A 37 5.05 35.69 -2.14
CA LEU A 37 5.01 36.65 -1.03
C LEU A 37 6.30 37.48 -0.87
N SER A 38 7.43 36.97 -1.37
CA SER A 38 8.70 37.67 -1.23
C SER A 38 8.70 39.01 -1.98
N LYS A 39 9.22 40.06 -1.33
CA LYS A 39 9.43 41.37 -1.93
C LYS A 39 10.71 41.45 -2.78
N ASN A 40 11.50 40.39 -2.86
CA ASN A 40 12.70 40.32 -3.67
C ASN A 40 12.39 40.52 -5.16
N ASN A 41 13.38 41.05 -5.88
CA ASN A 41 13.23 41.25 -7.32
C ASN A 41 13.13 39.92 -8.06
N PHE A 42 12.67 39.97 -9.28
CA PHE A 42 12.44 38.79 -10.12
C PHE A 42 13.71 37.95 -10.31
N PHE A 43 14.84 38.59 -10.53
CA PHE A 43 16.12 37.89 -10.72
C PHE A 43 16.53 37.08 -9.48
N THR A 44 16.40 37.67 -8.27
CA THR A 44 16.70 36.94 -7.01
C THR A 44 15.79 35.74 -6.82
N LYS A 45 14.53 35.85 -7.18
CA LYS A 45 13.55 34.70 -7.12
C LYS A 45 13.98 33.57 -8.05
N ILE A 46 14.40 33.90 -9.27
CA ILE A 46 14.89 32.89 -10.24
C ILE A 46 16.14 32.21 -9.70
N VAL A 47 17.13 32.96 -9.24
CA VAL A 47 18.40 32.43 -8.72
C VAL A 47 18.13 31.50 -7.52
N ALA A 48 17.25 31.90 -6.60
CA ALA A 48 16.87 31.06 -5.45
C ALA A 48 16.17 29.75 -5.89
N SER A 49 15.27 29.84 -6.86
CA SER A 49 14.59 28.65 -7.40
C SER A 49 15.58 27.68 -8.05
N ILE A 50 16.48 28.19 -8.87
CA ILE A 50 17.52 27.38 -9.52
C ILE A 50 18.43 26.75 -8.44
N ALA A 51 18.82 27.49 -7.42
CA ALA A 51 19.66 26.97 -6.34
C ALA A 51 18.98 25.81 -5.59
N VAL A 52 17.70 25.95 -5.23
CA VAL A 52 16.92 24.90 -4.54
C VAL A 52 16.76 23.67 -5.42
N ILE A 53 16.43 23.85 -6.69
CA ILE A 53 16.28 22.74 -7.65
C ILE A 53 17.61 22.03 -7.88
N SER A 54 18.69 22.79 -8.06
CA SER A 54 20.04 22.23 -8.26
C SER A 54 20.52 21.46 -7.02
N ALA A 55 20.27 21.99 -5.82
CA ALA A 55 20.56 21.28 -4.58
C ALA A 55 19.78 19.96 -4.48
N SER A 56 18.51 19.95 -4.87
CA SER A 56 17.68 18.74 -4.92
C SER A 56 18.25 17.71 -5.90
N HIS A 57 18.67 18.13 -7.10
CA HIS A 57 19.31 17.23 -8.05
C HIS A 57 20.64 16.68 -7.53
N ALA A 58 21.45 17.52 -6.86
CA ALA A 58 22.72 17.07 -6.27
C ALA A 58 22.50 15.97 -5.20
N ILE A 59 21.45 16.13 -4.36
CA ILE A 59 21.04 15.10 -3.40
C ILE A 59 20.61 13.82 -4.12
N GLY A 60 19.90 13.93 -5.25
CA GLY A 60 19.46 12.78 -6.05
C GLY A 60 20.61 11.94 -6.65
N LEU A 61 21.82 12.51 -6.73
CA LEU A 61 23.01 11.75 -7.16
C LEU A 61 23.59 10.84 -6.05
N VAL A 62 23.12 11.01 -4.81
CA VAL A 62 23.57 10.19 -3.68
C VAL A 62 22.68 8.99 -3.54
N SER A 63 23.24 7.78 -3.65
CA SER A 63 22.53 6.55 -3.35
C SER A 63 22.58 6.26 -1.85
N PHE A 64 21.42 6.31 -1.19
CA PHE A 64 21.28 6.01 0.25
C PHE A 64 21.05 4.53 0.54
N THR A 65 20.83 3.72 -0.50
CA THR A 65 20.55 2.29 -0.38
C THR A 65 21.39 1.49 -1.37
N GLN A 66 21.69 0.26 -1.01
CA GLN A 66 22.36 -0.69 -1.91
C GLN A 66 21.55 -1.98 -1.98
N PRO A 67 21.42 -2.60 -3.16
CA PRO A 67 20.79 -3.90 -3.28
C PRO A 67 21.55 -4.94 -2.44
N ILE A 68 20.82 -5.73 -1.65
CA ILE A 68 21.38 -6.82 -0.85
C ILE A 68 20.77 -8.13 -1.32
N GLY A 69 21.60 -9.15 -1.54
CA GLY A 69 21.16 -10.47 -1.95
C GLY A 69 20.97 -10.63 -3.46
N ARG A 70 20.26 -11.68 -3.85
CA ARG A 70 19.96 -11.99 -5.25
C ARG A 70 18.66 -11.32 -5.69
N PRO A 71 18.54 -10.93 -6.97
CA PRO A 71 17.27 -10.48 -7.53
C PRO A 71 16.17 -11.54 -7.35
N ILE A 72 14.98 -11.12 -6.99
CA ILE A 72 13.81 -11.97 -6.87
C ILE A 72 12.91 -11.72 -8.08
N ASP A 73 12.50 -12.80 -8.76
CA ASP A 73 11.50 -12.72 -9.82
C ASP A 73 10.12 -12.50 -9.21
N LEU A 74 9.48 -11.37 -9.55
CA LEU A 74 8.29 -10.85 -8.93
C LEU A 74 7.20 -10.55 -9.96
N SER A 75 5.97 -11.05 -9.72
CA SER A 75 4.75 -10.61 -10.41
C SER A 75 3.90 -9.75 -9.49
N LEU A 76 3.64 -8.50 -9.90
CA LEU A 76 2.62 -7.64 -9.29
C LEU A 76 1.34 -7.71 -10.12
N ILE A 77 0.26 -8.21 -9.52
CA ILE A 77 -1.04 -8.34 -10.21
C ILE A 77 -1.88 -7.11 -9.88
N GLN A 78 -2.33 -6.41 -10.92
CA GLN A 78 -3.18 -5.24 -10.78
C GLN A 78 -4.49 -5.43 -11.54
N GLY A 79 -5.60 -5.58 -10.82
CA GLY A 79 -6.92 -5.84 -11.41
C GLY A 79 -7.69 -4.59 -11.81
N ASN A 80 -7.33 -3.41 -11.28
CA ASN A 80 -8.00 -2.12 -11.55
C ASN A 80 -9.53 -2.13 -11.30
N PHE A 81 -10.00 -2.94 -10.36
CA PHE A 81 -11.40 -2.91 -9.97
C PHE A 81 -11.76 -1.59 -9.29
N ALA A 82 -12.80 -0.92 -9.78
CA ALA A 82 -13.25 0.33 -9.19
C ALA A 82 -13.71 0.12 -7.74
N GLN A 83 -13.39 1.06 -6.86
CA GLN A 83 -13.73 0.96 -5.43
C GLN A 83 -15.25 0.81 -5.19
N THR A 84 -16.08 1.38 -6.05
CA THR A 84 -17.54 1.32 -5.98
C THR A 84 -18.12 -0.07 -6.21
N ILE A 85 -17.42 -0.93 -6.95
CA ILE A 85 -17.88 -2.30 -7.27
C ILE A 85 -17.12 -3.37 -6.48
N LYS A 86 -16.06 -3.00 -5.79
CA LYS A 86 -15.14 -3.94 -5.12
C LYS A 86 -15.82 -4.84 -4.07
N PHE A 87 -16.89 -4.33 -3.45
CA PHE A 87 -17.68 -5.05 -2.44
C PHE A 87 -19.10 -5.37 -2.89
N ASP A 88 -19.42 -5.14 -4.17
CA ASP A 88 -20.71 -5.51 -4.73
C ASP A 88 -20.77 -7.03 -4.93
N PRO A 89 -21.74 -7.73 -4.29
CA PRO A 89 -21.87 -9.18 -4.40
C PRO A 89 -21.95 -9.69 -5.84
N SER A 90 -22.51 -8.90 -6.76
CA SER A 90 -22.62 -9.26 -8.18
C SER A 90 -21.26 -9.28 -8.91
N HIS A 91 -20.26 -8.56 -8.40
CA HIS A 91 -18.92 -8.43 -8.99
C HIS A 91 -17.83 -9.23 -8.26
N ILE A 92 -18.09 -9.67 -7.02
CA ILE A 92 -17.12 -10.41 -6.21
C ILE A 92 -16.62 -11.67 -6.93
N SER A 93 -17.51 -12.44 -7.54
CA SER A 93 -17.15 -13.67 -8.25
C SER A 93 -16.20 -13.40 -9.42
N GLN A 94 -16.46 -12.34 -10.19
CA GLN A 94 -15.60 -11.93 -11.32
C GLN A 94 -14.23 -11.46 -10.82
N GLN A 95 -14.18 -10.74 -9.70
CA GLN A 95 -12.93 -10.28 -9.09
C GLN A 95 -12.10 -11.47 -8.60
N ILE A 96 -12.72 -12.43 -7.92
CA ILE A 96 -12.05 -13.65 -7.45
C ILE A 96 -11.49 -14.45 -8.65
N GLU A 97 -12.28 -14.66 -9.69
CA GLU A 97 -11.87 -15.39 -10.89
C GLU A 97 -10.66 -14.72 -11.56
N TYR A 98 -10.71 -13.40 -11.72
CA TYR A 98 -9.60 -12.65 -12.29
C TYR A 98 -8.29 -12.86 -11.52
N TYR A 99 -8.30 -12.66 -10.19
CA TYR A 99 -7.09 -12.83 -9.38
C TYR A 99 -6.66 -14.29 -9.30
N TYR A 100 -7.59 -15.21 -9.19
CA TYR A 100 -7.31 -16.66 -9.21
C TYR A 100 -6.56 -17.06 -10.48
N ASP A 101 -7.09 -16.67 -11.63
CA ASP A 101 -6.51 -16.97 -12.93
C ASP A 101 -5.14 -16.29 -13.13
N ALA A 102 -5.01 -15.01 -12.77
CA ALA A 102 -3.77 -14.27 -12.88
C ALA A 102 -2.66 -14.89 -12.01
N ILE A 103 -2.99 -15.28 -10.77
CA ILE A 103 -2.07 -15.98 -9.86
C ILE A 103 -1.65 -17.32 -10.46
N LYS A 104 -2.61 -18.12 -10.96
CA LYS A 104 -2.33 -19.46 -11.52
C LYS A 104 -1.49 -19.43 -12.80
N LYS A 105 -1.63 -18.38 -13.60
CA LYS A 105 -0.85 -18.18 -14.85
C LYS A 105 0.57 -17.68 -14.58
N SER A 106 0.81 -17.02 -13.45
CA SER A 106 2.14 -16.50 -13.12
C SER A 106 3.12 -17.63 -12.78
N LYS A 107 4.35 -17.47 -13.28
CA LYS A 107 5.48 -18.40 -13.02
C LYS A 107 6.53 -17.81 -12.07
N SER A 108 6.35 -16.55 -11.67
CA SER A 108 7.32 -15.86 -10.80
C SER A 108 7.43 -16.52 -9.44
N SER A 109 8.60 -16.38 -8.82
CA SER A 109 8.89 -16.96 -7.50
C SER A 109 8.11 -16.27 -6.38
N LEU A 110 7.77 -14.99 -6.57
CA LEU A 110 6.91 -14.22 -5.69
C LEU A 110 5.78 -13.57 -6.49
N ILE A 111 4.54 -13.81 -6.06
CA ILE A 111 3.34 -13.23 -6.68
C ILE A 111 2.65 -12.38 -5.63
N ILE A 112 2.38 -11.12 -5.96
CA ILE A 112 1.72 -10.19 -5.06
C ILE A 112 0.45 -9.65 -5.72
N ALA A 113 -0.68 -9.82 -5.06
CA ALA A 113 -1.94 -9.18 -5.41
C ALA A 113 -2.27 -8.06 -4.39
N PRO A 114 -3.03 -7.02 -4.79
CA PRO A 114 -3.26 -5.83 -3.98
C PRO A 114 -4.14 -6.08 -2.76
N GLU A 115 -4.32 -5.02 -1.95
CA GLU A 115 -5.25 -4.97 -0.84
C GLU A 115 -6.66 -5.36 -1.28
N THR A 116 -7.27 -6.28 -0.53
CA THR A 116 -8.63 -6.81 -0.80
C THR A 116 -8.78 -7.33 -2.23
N ALA A 117 -7.74 -8.00 -2.75
CA ALA A 117 -7.80 -8.66 -4.07
C ALA A 117 -8.90 -9.74 -4.10
N ILE A 118 -9.01 -10.48 -3.02
CA ILE A 118 -10.07 -11.49 -2.80
C ILE A 118 -10.89 -11.06 -1.59
N PRO A 119 -12.04 -10.36 -1.78
CA PRO A 119 -12.82 -9.75 -0.71
C PRO A 119 -13.71 -10.76 0.04
N VAL A 120 -13.17 -11.92 0.38
CA VAL A 120 -13.84 -12.95 1.16
C VAL A 120 -12.97 -13.41 2.31
N GLN A 121 -13.59 -13.90 3.37
CA GLN A 121 -12.87 -14.39 4.54
C GLN A 121 -12.21 -15.75 4.20
N PRO A 122 -10.88 -15.87 4.37
CA PRO A 122 -10.21 -17.15 4.32
C PRO A 122 -10.53 -17.90 5.62
N THR A 123 -11.33 -18.94 5.54
CA THR A 123 -11.44 -19.89 6.62
C THR A 123 -10.31 -20.91 6.50
N ARG A 124 -9.91 -21.53 7.63
CA ARG A 124 -8.80 -22.52 7.65
C ARG A 124 -8.96 -23.64 6.63
N PHE A 125 -10.21 -23.90 6.20
CA PHE A 125 -10.57 -24.96 5.26
C PHE A 125 -11.21 -24.44 3.97
N ASP A 126 -11.02 -23.16 3.64
CA ASP A 126 -11.60 -22.60 2.43
C ASP A 126 -10.94 -23.21 1.18
N PRO A 127 -11.67 -23.98 0.36
CA PRO A 127 -11.13 -24.62 -0.83
C PRO A 127 -10.49 -23.64 -1.82
N LEU A 128 -10.96 -22.39 -1.85
CA LEU A 128 -10.40 -21.35 -2.72
C LEU A 128 -8.93 -21.07 -2.35
N PHE A 129 -8.64 -20.81 -1.07
CA PHE A 129 -7.28 -20.49 -0.62
C PHE A 129 -6.37 -21.74 -0.67
N GLU A 130 -6.88 -22.90 -0.36
CA GLU A 130 -6.13 -24.16 -0.55
C GLU A 130 -5.78 -24.40 -2.02
N ASN A 131 -6.71 -24.17 -2.94
CA ASN A 131 -6.48 -24.29 -4.37
C ASN A 131 -5.53 -23.21 -4.91
N LEU A 132 -5.44 -22.04 -4.26
CA LEU A 132 -4.48 -21.01 -4.61
C LEU A 132 -3.05 -21.37 -4.22
N LYS A 133 -2.84 -22.21 -3.22
CA LYS A 133 -1.49 -22.60 -2.80
C LYS A 133 -0.64 -23.02 -4.02
N PRO A 134 0.60 -22.54 -4.10
CA PRO A 134 1.46 -22.87 -5.21
C PRO A 134 1.83 -24.35 -5.18
N LYS A 135 1.88 -24.99 -6.36
CA LYS A 135 2.37 -26.37 -6.49
C LYS A 135 3.90 -26.45 -6.44
N ASN A 136 4.57 -25.39 -6.87
CA ASN A 136 6.02 -25.29 -6.86
C ASN A 136 6.49 -24.77 -5.49
N HIS A 137 7.46 -25.48 -4.88
CA HIS A 137 8.02 -25.12 -3.57
C HIS A 137 8.77 -23.79 -3.53
N SER A 138 9.30 -23.33 -4.67
CA SER A 138 9.99 -22.04 -4.77
C SER A 138 9.03 -20.85 -4.96
N GLN A 139 7.73 -21.11 -5.18
CA GLN A 139 6.75 -20.05 -5.41
C GLN A 139 6.06 -19.68 -4.12
N ASN A 140 5.89 -18.37 -3.91
CA ASN A 140 5.19 -17.78 -2.77
C ASN A 140 4.16 -16.79 -3.28
N ILE A 141 3.02 -16.69 -2.60
CA ILE A 141 1.93 -15.78 -2.97
C ILE A 141 1.59 -14.91 -1.77
N ILE A 142 1.42 -13.62 -1.99
CA ILE A 142 0.89 -12.67 -1.02
C ILE A 142 -0.33 -12.00 -1.65
N LEU A 143 -1.46 -12.01 -0.96
CA LEU A 143 -2.67 -11.35 -1.43
C LEU A 143 -3.45 -10.70 -0.30
N GLY A 144 -4.09 -9.57 -0.61
CA GLY A 144 -4.99 -8.89 0.32
C GLY A 144 -6.38 -9.53 0.34
N THR A 145 -6.94 -9.64 1.54
CA THR A 145 -8.25 -10.25 1.80
C THR A 145 -8.91 -9.62 3.04
N ILE A 146 -10.13 -10.02 3.32
CA ILE A 146 -10.81 -9.75 4.59
C ILE A 146 -10.48 -10.90 5.53
N GLY A 147 -9.63 -10.65 6.52
CA GLY A 147 -9.28 -11.63 7.55
C GLY A 147 -10.28 -11.66 8.71
N MET A 148 -9.97 -12.53 9.65
CA MET A 148 -10.69 -12.63 10.92
C MET A 148 -9.69 -12.68 12.07
N SER A 149 -9.90 -11.81 13.04
CA SER A 149 -9.13 -11.82 14.28
C SER A 149 -9.46 -13.02 15.16
N PRO A 150 -8.64 -13.35 16.16
CA PRO A 150 -8.94 -14.40 17.12
C PRO A 150 -10.28 -14.22 17.85
N ASN A 151 -10.77 -12.99 17.95
CA ASN A 151 -12.03 -12.63 18.62
C ASN A 151 -13.23 -12.62 17.65
N GLY A 152 -13.05 -13.06 16.38
CA GLY A 152 -14.11 -13.09 15.39
C GLY A 152 -14.45 -11.75 14.73
N GLN A 153 -13.65 -10.69 14.95
CA GLN A 153 -13.82 -9.41 14.26
C GLN A 153 -13.15 -9.44 12.89
N LEU A 154 -13.73 -8.74 11.93
CA LEU A 154 -13.12 -8.58 10.61
C LEU A 154 -11.82 -7.79 10.68
N SER A 155 -10.83 -8.19 9.91
CA SER A 155 -9.55 -7.49 9.75
C SER A 155 -9.24 -7.23 8.27
N ASN A 156 -8.54 -6.15 7.99
CA ASN A 156 -7.93 -5.94 6.68
C ASN A 156 -6.58 -6.67 6.69
N SER A 157 -6.46 -7.74 5.91
CA SER A 157 -5.37 -8.70 6.07
C SER A 157 -4.63 -8.98 4.78
N ALA A 158 -3.36 -9.31 4.91
CA ALA A 158 -2.56 -9.94 3.87
C ALA A 158 -2.34 -11.42 4.23
N ILE A 159 -2.63 -12.30 3.28
CA ILE A 159 -2.41 -13.73 3.41
C ILE A 159 -1.17 -14.12 2.61
N GLY A 160 -0.27 -14.87 3.25
CA GLY A 160 0.88 -15.48 2.60
C GLY A 160 0.65 -16.97 2.40
N LEU A 161 0.75 -17.44 1.16
CA LEU A 161 0.55 -18.85 0.78
C LEU A 161 1.86 -19.45 0.28
N LYS A 162 2.18 -20.64 0.80
CA LYS A 162 3.29 -21.49 0.36
C LYS A 162 2.73 -22.84 -0.12
N SER A 163 3.55 -23.60 -0.84
CA SER A 163 3.18 -24.94 -1.28
C SER A 163 2.91 -25.91 -0.12
N LYS A 164 3.53 -25.69 1.03
CA LYS A 164 3.35 -26.53 2.24
C LYS A 164 3.23 -25.66 3.47
N GLY A 165 2.58 -26.18 4.48
CA GLY A 165 2.36 -25.53 5.76
C GLY A 165 1.10 -24.68 5.84
N ASP A 166 0.87 -24.10 7.01
CA ASP A 166 -0.25 -23.21 7.25
C ASP A 166 -0.09 -21.91 6.50
N SER A 167 -1.22 -21.29 6.14
CA SER A 167 -1.24 -19.95 5.57
C SER A 167 -0.80 -18.94 6.62
N TYR A 168 0.04 -18.00 6.20
CA TYR A 168 0.40 -16.85 7.02
C TYR A 168 -0.69 -15.79 6.94
N GLN A 169 -0.98 -15.11 8.04
CA GLN A 169 -1.87 -13.96 8.08
C GLN A 169 -1.17 -12.79 8.77
N TYR A 170 -1.22 -11.64 8.13
CA TYR A 170 -0.87 -10.34 8.68
C TYR A 170 -2.12 -9.48 8.73
N ASP A 171 -2.43 -8.92 9.88
CA ASP A 171 -3.54 -8.00 10.05
C ASP A 171 -3.04 -6.55 10.09
N LYS A 172 -3.65 -5.67 9.33
CA LYS A 172 -3.29 -4.26 9.24
C LYS A 172 -3.33 -3.61 10.62
N SER A 173 -2.19 -3.02 11.03
CA SER A 173 -2.05 -2.35 12.34
C SER A 173 -2.38 -0.86 12.28
N HIS A 174 -2.17 -0.20 11.14
CA HIS A 174 -2.47 1.22 10.94
C HIS A 174 -3.75 1.37 10.14
N LEU A 175 -4.87 1.39 10.84
CA LEU A 175 -6.20 1.51 10.21
C LEU A 175 -6.46 2.93 9.71
N VAL A 176 -7.23 3.04 8.62
CA VAL A 176 -7.63 4.33 8.02
C VAL A 176 -8.76 4.94 8.85
N PRO A 177 -8.56 6.15 9.42
CA PRO A 177 -9.63 6.86 10.11
C PRO A 177 -10.82 7.10 9.18
N PHE A 178 -12.02 6.95 9.72
CA PHE A 178 -13.30 7.10 9.00
C PHE A 178 -13.56 6.12 7.84
N GLY A 179 -12.65 5.17 7.62
CA GLY A 179 -12.84 4.09 6.65
C GLY A 179 -12.88 2.72 7.34
N GLU A 180 -11.93 2.49 8.24
CA GLU A 180 -11.75 1.22 8.92
C GLU A 180 -12.02 1.30 10.41
N PHE A 181 -11.98 2.48 11.01
CA PHE A 181 -12.38 2.73 12.40
C PHE A 181 -12.86 4.16 12.61
N VAL A 182 -13.63 4.37 13.69
CA VAL A 182 -14.05 5.70 14.15
C VAL A 182 -13.04 6.21 15.17
N PRO A 183 -12.37 7.36 14.93
CA PRO A 183 -11.53 7.97 15.94
C PRO A 183 -12.33 8.31 17.21
N TRP A 184 -11.66 8.23 18.35
CA TRP A 184 -12.27 8.59 19.62
C TRP A 184 -12.86 10.01 19.58
N GLY A 185 -14.11 10.15 20.07
CA GLY A 185 -14.83 11.43 20.06
C GLY A 185 -15.43 11.86 18.73
N ALA A 186 -15.23 11.10 17.63
CA ALA A 186 -15.73 11.44 16.29
C ALA A 186 -17.04 10.70 15.92
N GLN A 187 -17.68 9.97 16.84
CA GLN A 187 -18.91 9.21 16.57
C GLN A 187 -20.05 10.12 16.04
N TRP A 188 -20.19 11.32 16.59
CA TRP A 188 -21.18 12.28 16.15
C TRP A 188 -21.07 12.68 14.67
N PHE A 189 -19.81 12.72 14.15
CA PHE A 189 -19.56 13.02 12.73
C PHE A 189 -20.05 11.87 11.84
N VAL A 190 -19.80 10.66 12.24
CA VAL A 190 -20.23 9.46 11.53
C VAL A 190 -21.75 9.36 11.47
N ASP A 191 -22.40 9.60 12.62
CA ASP A 191 -23.86 9.57 12.73
C ASP A 191 -24.52 10.67 11.90
N LEU A 192 -23.91 11.87 11.87
CA LEU A 192 -24.41 13.02 11.09
C LEU A 192 -24.28 12.78 9.57
N PHE A 193 -23.16 12.25 9.12
CA PHE A 193 -22.86 12.09 7.68
C PHE A 193 -23.19 10.69 7.15
N LYS A 194 -23.69 9.78 7.99
CA LYS A 194 -24.04 8.38 7.65
C LYS A 194 -22.93 7.68 6.85
N VAL A 195 -21.68 7.89 7.28
CA VAL A 195 -20.51 7.29 6.61
C VAL A 195 -20.56 5.78 6.82
N PRO A 196 -20.56 4.96 5.75
CA PRO A 196 -20.52 3.50 5.89
C PRO A 196 -19.13 3.11 6.41
N LEU A 197 -19.05 2.78 7.69
CA LEU A 197 -17.80 2.45 8.35
C LEU A 197 -17.68 0.94 8.58
N GLY A 198 -16.50 0.41 8.30
CA GLY A 198 -16.06 -0.86 8.84
C GLY A 198 -15.48 -0.65 10.25
N ASN A 199 -15.87 -1.46 11.20
CA ASN A 199 -15.19 -1.54 12.50
C ASN A 199 -14.21 -2.70 12.45
N PHE A 200 -13.09 -2.49 11.75
CA PHE A 200 -12.09 -3.51 11.57
C PHE A 200 -11.23 -3.68 12.83
N TYR A 201 -10.83 -4.92 13.06
CA TYR A 201 -9.84 -5.23 14.09
C TYR A 201 -8.47 -4.65 13.70
N ARG A 202 -7.84 -3.97 14.66
CA ARG A 202 -6.46 -3.50 14.53
C ARG A 202 -5.50 -4.64 14.86
N GLY A 203 -4.67 -5.02 13.90
CA GLY A 203 -3.61 -6.00 14.12
C GLY A 203 -2.56 -5.54 15.13
N SER A 204 -1.82 -6.48 15.69
CA SER A 204 -0.70 -6.19 16.58
C SER A 204 0.39 -5.39 15.86
N ASP A 205 1.05 -4.48 16.61
CA ASP A 205 2.20 -3.73 16.07
C ASP A 205 3.43 -4.63 15.83
N LYS A 206 3.47 -5.80 16.48
CA LYS A 206 4.52 -6.81 16.30
C LYS A 206 3.88 -8.09 15.78
N GLN A 207 4.05 -8.34 14.51
CA GLN A 207 3.64 -9.56 13.82
C GLN A 207 4.87 -10.21 13.20
N ALA A 208 4.92 -11.55 13.21
CA ALA A 208 6.04 -12.27 12.61
C ALA A 208 6.12 -11.98 11.10
N PRO A 209 7.32 -11.90 10.49
CA PRO A 209 7.45 -11.71 9.05
C PRO A 209 7.03 -12.97 8.29
N PHE A 210 6.48 -12.79 7.09
CA PHE A 210 6.31 -13.87 6.14
C PHE A 210 7.65 -14.19 5.50
N ILE A 211 8.18 -15.38 5.77
CA ILE A 211 9.49 -15.81 5.26
C ILE A 211 9.26 -16.51 3.92
N ILE A 212 9.82 -15.96 2.84
CA ILE A 212 9.82 -16.59 1.51
C ILE A 212 11.01 -17.52 1.37
N ASN A 213 10.79 -18.69 0.80
CA ASN A 213 11.88 -19.61 0.44
C ASN A 213 12.45 -19.17 -0.92
N GLN A 214 13.73 -18.96 -0.98
CA GLN A 214 14.47 -18.71 -2.23
C GLN A 214 15.07 -20.03 -2.77
#